data_9c0a7ded5d43870246a124b68af8fea7
#
_entry.id   9c0a7ded5d43870246a124b68af8fea7
#
_cell.length_a   1.000
_cell.length_b   1.000
_cell.length_c   1.000
_cell.angle_alpha   90.00
_cell.angle_beta   90.00
_cell.angle_gamma   90.00
#
_symmetry.space_group_name_H-M   'P 1'
#
loop_
_entity.id
_entity.type
_entity.pdbx_description
1 polymer ?
#
loop_
_entity_poly.entity_id
_entity_poly.type
_entity_poly.pdbx_seq_one_letter_code
_entity_poly.pdbx_strand_id
1 'polypeptide(L)'
;MALSLASNLAHAPPVNGLYSFVIHPFIYAILGSCPLLVVGPEAAGSLLTGAIVKACVLNKDSDDSGVENAIVIGITAAMSGAMILLAGLTRLGFLDNVLSRPFLRGFITAIGFVIFVDQLIPELGLAEFAKDAGVSHGTSVGKLAFIVRYGRECHALTAIVSLVSFSVIMLFRFVISVLYIQVIGY
;
A
#
# COMPACT_ATOMS: atom_id res chain seq x y z
N MET A 1 -1.73 -2.57 -10.13
CA MET A 1 -1.22 -2.61 -8.75
C MET A 1 -0.04 -1.66 -8.53
N ALA A 2 1.10 -1.77 -9.24
CA ALA A 2 2.23 -0.84 -9.05
C ALA A 2 1.89 0.64 -9.25
N LEU A 3 1.15 0.97 -10.30
CA LEU A 3 0.69 2.33 -10.58
C LEU A 3 -0.20 2.89 -9.46
N SER A 4 -1.13 2.07 -8.95
CA SER A 4 -2.02 2.49 -7.86
C SER A 4 -1.31 2.61 -6.51
N LEU A 5 -0.32 1.77 -6.22
CA LEU A 5 0.51 1.90 -5.02
C LEU A 5 1.32 3.20 -5.03
N ALA A 6 1.93 3.54 -6.18
CA ALA A 6 2.67 4.78 -6.31
C ALA A 6 1.76 6.01 -6.20
N SER A 7 0.64 6.03 -6.91
CA SER A 7 -0.28 7.18 -6.96
C SER A 7 -1.09 7.33 -5.67
N ASN A 8 -1.77 6.29 -5.23
CA ASN A 8 -2.75 6.40 -4.14
C ASN A 8 -2.12 6.32 -2.75
N LEU A 9 -1.10 5.47 -2.57
CA LEU A 9 -0.48 5.31 -1.26
C LEU A 9 0.75 6.19 -1.07
N ALA A 10 1.65 6.22 -2.05
CA ALA A 10 2.90 6.96 -1.93
C ALA A 10 2.82 8.42 -2.41
N HIS A 11 1.70 8.83 -3.04
CA HIS A 11 1.50 10.17 -3.63
C HIS A 11 2.58 10.56 -4.65
N ALA A 12 3.15 9.57 -5.34
CA ALA A 12 4.12 9.74 -6.42
C ALA A 12 3.43 9.77 -7.79
N PRO A 13 4.10 10.31 -8.82
CA PRO A 13 3.67 10.09 -10.19
C PRO A 13 3.55 8.57 -10.48
N PRO A 14 2.44 8.12 -11.13
CA PRO A 14 2.19 6.69 -11.34
C PRO A 14 3.31 5.94 -12.06
N VAL A 15 4.02 6.63 -12.95
CA VAL A 15 5.14 6.10 -13.74
C VAL A 15 6.28 5.60 -12.85
N ASN A 16 6.52 6.23 -11.69
CA ASN A 16 7.57 5.81 -10.76
C ASN A 16 7.34 4.41 -10.20
N GLY A 17 6.08 4.02 -9.98
CA GLY A 17 5.71 2.66 -9.58
C GLY A 17 6.06 1.62 -10.66
N LEU A 18 5.95 2.00 -11.93
CA LEU A 18 6.31 1.13 -13.05
C LEU A 18 7.82 0.91 -13.12
N TYR A 19 8.63 1.98 -12.98
CA TYR A 19 10.09 1.87 -12.92
C TYR A 19 10.57 0.99 -11.76
N SER A 20 9.94 1.07 -10.61
CA SER A 20 10.24 0.19 -9.48
C SER A 20 10.06 -1.28 -9.84
N PHE A 21 9.01 -1.62 -10.58
CA PHE A 21 8.75 -3.00 -11.00
C PHE A 21 9.76 -3.53 -12.03
N VAL A 22 10.38 -2.66 -12.80
CA VAL A 22 11.39 -3.06 -13.79
C VAL A 22 12.77 -3.19 -13.13
N ILE A 23 13.16 -2.21 -12.34
CA ILE A 23 14.54 -2.11 -11.83
C ILE A 23 14.79 -3.12 -10.69
N HIS A 24 13.86 -3.25 -9.74
CA HIS A 24 14.06 -4.12 -8.57
C HIS A 24 14.24 -5.61 -8.93
N PRO A 25 13.38 -6.23 -9.76
CA PRO A 25 13.59 -7.63 -10.15
C PRO A 25 14.89 -7.84 -10.93
N PHE A 26 15.29 -6.86 -11.74
CA PHE A 26 16.53 -6.94 -12.52
C PHE A 26 17.77 -6.95 -11.61
N ILE A 27 17.81 -6.04 -10.62
CA ILE A 27 18.90 -6.02 -9.62
C ILE A 27 18.88 -7.31 -8.79
N TYR A 28 17.69 -7.76 -8.41
CA TYR A 28 17.55 -8.98 -7.62
C TYR A 28 17.98 -10.23 -8.39
N ALA A 29 17.76 -10.29 -9.69
CA ALA A 29 18.21 -11.40 -10.53
C ALA A 29 19.73 -11.55 -10.52
N ILE A 30 20.48 -10.46 -10.34
CA ILE A 30 21.96 -10.47 -10.29
C ILE A 30 22.47 -10.76 -8.85
N LEU A 31 21.85 -10.13 -7.84
CA LEU A 31 22.33 -10.13 -6.45
C LEU A 31 21.55 -11.08 -5.53
N GLY A 32 20.40 -11.58 -5.97
CA GLY A 32 19.53 -12.40 -5.14
C GLY A 32 20.01 -13.84 -5.01
N SER A 33 19.82 -14.40 -3.83
CA SER A 33 20.15 -15.81 -3.52
C SER A 33 18.93 -16.74 -3.55
N CYS A 34 17.70 -16.20 -3.51
CA CYS A 34 16.47 -16.99 -3.45
C CYS A 34 15.70 -16.91 -4.78
N PRO A 35 15.60 -18.02 -5.56
CA PRO A 35 14.98 -17.98 -6.89
C PRO A 35 13.47 -17.80 -6.89
N LEU A 36 12.81 -17.97 -5.75
CA LEU A 36 11.35 -17.89 -5.62
C LEU A 36 10.87 -16.54 -5.06
N LEU A 37 11.77 -15.61 -4.74
CA LEU A 37 11.40 -14.31 -4.18
C LEU A 37 11.05 -13.32 -5.30
N VAL A 38 9.85 -12.76 -5.23
CA VAL A 38 9.41 -11.67 -6.12
C VAL A 38 9.62 -10.35 -5.39
N VAL A 39 10.45 -9.49 -5.96
CA VAL A 39 10.76 -8.15 -5.41
C VAL A 39 9.98 -7.09 -6.17
N GLY A 40 9.26 -6.25 -5.44
CA GLY A 40 8.47 -5.18 -6.03
C GLY A 40 7.93 -4.21 -4.97
N PRO A 41 7.25 -3.13 -5.38
CA PRO A 41 6.64 -2.19 -4.45
C PRO A 41 5.57 -2.87 -3.60
N GLU A 42 5.63 -2.65 -2.29
CA GLU A 42 4.73 -3.20 -1.29
C GLU A 42 3.80 -2.13 -0.73
N ALA A 43 2.58 -2.52 -0.38
CA ALA A 43 1.56 -1.62 0.15
C ALA A 43 1.96 -0.99 1.49
N ALA A 44 2.59 -1.77 2.39
CA ALA A 44 3.03 -1.29 3.70
C ALA A 44 4.09 -0.20 3.59
N GLY A 45 5.14 -0.44 2.80
CA GLY A 45 6.20 0.53 2.53
C GLY A 45 5.67 1.77 1.82
N SER A 46 4.77 1.59 0.85
CA SER A 46 4.14 2.71 0.13
C SER A 46 3.27 3.59 1.03
N LEU A 47 2.55 3.00 1.98
CA LEU A 47 1.75 3.73 2.96
C LEU A 47 2.61 4.59 3.89
N LEU A 48 3.69 4.02 4.41
CA LEU A 48 4.65 4.74 5.27
C LEU A 48 5.33 5.87 4.50
N THR A 49 5.76 5.60 3.27
CA THR A 49 6.36 6.62 2.39
C THR A 49 5.37 7.75 2.11
N GLY A 50 4.12 7.43 1.83
CA GLY A 50 3.06 8.41 1.65
C GLY A 50 2.81 9.28 2.89
N ALA A 51 2.90 8.72 4.08
CA ALA A 51 2.81 9.49 5.33
C ALA A 51 3.98 10.47 5.48
N ILE A 52 5.19 10.07 5.09
CA ILE A 52 6.38 10.95 5.11
C ILE A 52 6.24 12.07 4.07
N VAL A 53 5.80 11.75 2.85
CA VAL A 53 5.55 12.75 1.79
C VAL A 53 4.54 13.79 2.28
N LYS A 54 3.43 13.37 2.86
CA LYS A 54 2.44 14.27 3.45
C LYS A 54 3.05 15.18 4.52
N ALA A 55 3.83 14.63 5.43
CA ALA A 55 4.45 15.40 6.49
C ALA A 55 5.48 16.42 5.98
N CYS A 56 6.20 16.11 4.89
CA CYS A 56 7.24 16.98 4.34
C CYS A 56 6.70 18.04 3.38
N VAL A 57 5.66 17.73 2.59
CA VAL A 57 5.19 18.58 1.49
C VAL A 57 3.98 19.43 1.89
N LEU A 58 3.20 19.03 2.88
CA LEU A 58 2.00 19.79 3.36
C LEU A 58 2.29 21.21 3.85
N ASN A 59 3.55 21.61 4.00
CA ASN A 59 3.95 22.95 4.40
C ASN A 59 4.32 23.88 3.22
N LYS A 60 4.12 23.45 1.98
CA LYS A 60 4.46 24.24 0.78
C LYS A 60 3.28 24.22 -0.21
N ASP A 61 2.70 25.38 -0.41
CA ASP A 61 1.75 25.68 -1.51
C ASP A 61 2.51 25.83 -2.85
N SER A 62 3.13 24.79 -3.36
CA SER A 62 3.83 24.86 -4.65
C SER A 62 3.10 24.03 -5.72
N ASP A 63 2.92 24.65 -6.87
CA ASP A 63 2.32 24.09 -8.10
C ASP A 63 3.09 22.86 -8.66
N ASP A 64 4.29 22.57 -8.14
CA ASP A 64 5.20 21.52 -8.61
C ASP A 64 5.23 20.28 -7.68
N SER A 65 4.09 19.98 -7.05
CA SER A 65 3.95 18.91 -6.04
C SER A 65 4.39 17.52 -6.52
N GLY A 66 4.30 17.22 -7.79
CA GLY A 66 4.66 15.90 -8.33
C GLY A 66 6.16 15.60 -8.29
N VAL A 67 6.98 16.58 -8.61
CA VAL A 67 8.47 16.44 -8.64
C VAL A 67 9.00 16.45 -7.21
N GLU A 68 8.51 17.33 -6.35
CA GLU A 68 8.91 17.38 -4.93
C GLU A 68 8.55 16.05 -4.22
N ASN A 69 7.37 15.52 -4.45
CA ASN A 69 6.98 14.22 -3.92
C ASN A 69 7.92 13.10 -4.39
N ALA A 70 8.30 13.08 -5.66
CA ALA A 70 9.23 12.09 -6.21
C ALA A 70 10.62 12.19 -5.56
N ILE A 71 11.12 13.40 -5.29
CA ILE A 71 12.39 13.62 -4.60
C ILE A 71 12.34 13.11 -3.16
N VAL A 72 11.29 13.43 -2.40
CA VAL A 72 11.11 12.95 -1.01
C VAL A 72 11.06 11.43 -0.97
N ILE A 73 10.33 10.81 -1.90
CA ILE A 73 10.24 9.35 -2.02
C ILE A 73 11.62 8.75 -2.32
N GLY A 74 12.35 9.34 -3.26
CA GLY A 74 13.70 8.89 -3.62
C GLY A 74 14.66 8.94 -2.44
N ILE A 75 14.67 10.03 -1.68
CA ILE A 75 15.50 10.19 -0.48
C ILE A 75 15.10 9.16 0.58
N THR A 76 13.81 9.00 0.85
CA THR A 76 13.31 8.02 1.83
C THR A 76 13.70 6.59 1.44
N ALA A 77 13.57 6.23 0.17
CA ALA A 77 13.97 4.93 -0.34
C ALA A 77 15.49 4.71 -0.23
N ALA A 78 16.30 5.73 -0.54
CA ALA A 78 17.76 5.66 -0.42
C ALA A 78 18.19 5.49 1.04
N MET A 79 17.59 6.23 1.97
CA MET A 79 17.90 6.13 3.39
C MET A 79 17.51 4.75 3.96
N SER A 80 16.32 4.27 3.65
CA SER A 80 15.87 2.93 4.11
C SER A 80 16.73 1.82 3.51
N GLY A 81 17.08 1.93 2.23
CA GLY A 81 18.00 0.99 1.57
C GLY A 81 19.39 0.98 2.20
N ALA A 82 19.93 2.16 2.53
CA ALA A 82 21.22 2.28 3.23
C ALA A 82 21.18 1.63 4.62
N MET A 83 20.09 1.83 5.38
CA MET A 83 19.93 1.20 6.70
C MET A 83 19.86 -0.34 6.59
N ILE A 84 19.13 -0.86 5.61
CA ILE A 84 19.03 -2.30 5.36
C ILE A 84 20.39 -2.87 4.94
N LEU A 85 21.12 -2.16 4.09
CA LEU A 85 22.47 -2.55 3.68
C LEU A 85 23.41 -2.62 4.88
N LEU A 86 23.43 -1.59 5.74
CA LEU A 86 24.24 -1.58 6.97
C LEU A 86 23.85 -2.74 7.89
N ALA A 87 22.57 -3.00 8.08
CA ALA A 87 22.08 -4.12 8.88
C ALA A 87 22.53 -5.47 8.30
N GLY A 88 22.55 -5.61 6.98
CA GLY A 88 23.07 -6.80 6.30
C GLY A 88 24.59 -6.99 6.50
N LEU A 89 25.36 -5.92 6.37
CA LEU A 89 26.81 -5.94 6.56
C LEU A 89 27.20 -6.27 8.02
N THR A 90 26.45 -5.77 9.00
CA THR A 90 26.65 -6.06 10.42
C THR A 90 26.10 -7.41 10.85
N ARG A 91 25.59 -8.22 9.92
CA ARG A 91 25.02 -9.55 10.18
C ARG A 91 23.93 -9.54 11.27
N LEU A 92 23.11 -8.49 11.30
CA LEU A 92 21.98 -8.39 12.21
C LEU A 92 20.82 -9.37 11.87
N GLY A 93 21.10 -10.46 11.17
CA GLY A 93 20.13 -11.52 10.84
C GLY A 93 19.48 -12.18 12.06
N PHE A 94 20.02 -12.00 13.28
CA PHE A 94 19.36 -12.45 14.50
C PHE A 94 18.03 -11.72 14.75
N LEU A 95 17.84 -10.51 14.19
CA LEU A 95 16.57 -9.78 14.27
C LEU A 95 15.41 -10.57 13.65
N ASP A 96 15.68 -11.39 12.65
CA ASP A 96 14.68 -12.26 12.01
C ASP A 96 14.13 -13.31 13.02
N ASN A 97 14.96 -13.75 13.96
CA ASN A 97 14.54 -14.63 15.05
C ASN A 97 13.74 -13.89 16.15
N VAL A 98 13.94 -12.58 16.30
CA VAL A 98 13.21 -11.73 17.26
C VAL A 98 11.83 -11.37 16.72
N LEU A 99 11.69 -11.17 15.39
CA LEU A 99 10.40 -10.97 14.75
C LEU A 99 9.63 -12.30 14.69
N SER A 100 8.97 -12.63 15.78
CA SER A 100 8.17 -13.85 15.87
C SER A 100 7.05 -13.87 14.79
N ARG A 101 6.72 -15.06 14.30
CA ARG A 101 5.63 -15.24 13.32
C ARG A 101 4.29 -14.61 13.74
N PRO A 102 3.88 -14.66 15.03
CA PRO A 102 2.69 -13.95 15.50
C PRO A 102 2.78 -12.43 15.35
N PHE A 103 3.94 -11.84 15.64
CA PHE A 103 4.18 -10.40 15.48
C PHE A 103 4.02 -9.98 14.02
N LEU A 104 4.64 -10.69 13.08
CA LEU A 104 4.51 -10.40 11.64
C LEU A 104 3.06 -10.52 11.17
N ARG A 105 2.33 -11.53 11.62
CA ARG A 105 0.90 -11.68 11.29
C ARG A 105 0.08 -10.52 11.83
N GLY A 106 0.30 -10.11 13.07
CA GLY A 106 -0.36 -8.96 13.69
C GLY A 106 -0.09 -7.67 12.92
N PHE A 107 1.16 -7.44 12.55
CA PHE A 107 1.59 -6.28 11.77
C PHE A 107 0.91 -6.23 10.39
N ILE A 108 0.94 -7.34 9.64
CA ILE A 108 0.28 -7.42 8.32
C ILE A 108 -1.24 -7.22 8.46
N THR A 109 -1.87 -7.77 9.49
CA THR A 109 -3.31 -7.60 9.73
C THR A 109 -3.63 -6.13 10.04
N ALA A 110 -2.83 -5.46 10.86
CA ALA A 110 -3.02 -4.05 11.17
C ALA A 110 -2.90 -3.16 9.93
N ILE A 111 -1.88 -3.39 9.10
CA ILE A 111 -1.73 -2.68 7.82
C ILE A 111 -2.90 -2.96 6.88
N GLY A 112 -3.32 -4.22 6.77
CA GLY A 112 -4.48 -4.60 5.97
C GLY A 112 -5.75 -3.86 6.41
N PHE A 113 -5.96 -3.69 7.71
CA PHE A 113 -7.06 -2.92 8.27
C PHE A 113 -6.98 -1.43 7.90
N VAL A 114 -5.81 -0.82 8.02
CA VAL A 114 -5.60 0.59 7.66
C VAL A 114 -5.90 0.80 6.17
N ILE A 115 -5.35 -0.04 5.29
CA ILE A 115 -5.58 0.05 3.85
C ILE A 115 -7.07 -0.16 3.53
N PHE A 116 -7.73 -1.11 4.18
CA PHE A 116 -9.15 -1.36 4.00
C PHE A 116 -9.99 -0.11 4.32
N VAL A 117 -9.74 0.53 5.46
CA VAL A 117 -10.45 1.77 5.84
C VAL A 117 -10.16 2.90 4.87
N ASP A 118 -8.92 3.03 4.40
CA ASP A 118 -8.52 4.07 3.45
C ASP A 118 -9.15 3.90 2.07
N GLN A 119 -9.37 2.66 1.65
CA GLN A 119 -10.02 2.36 0.37
C GLN A 119 -11.55 2.43 0.43
N LEU A 120 -12.15 2.29 1.60
CA LEU A 120 -13.62 2.39 1.73
C LEU A 120 -14.15 3.76 1.31
N ILE A 121 -13.43 4.84 1.59
CA ILE A 121 -13.87 6.22 1.25
C ILE A 121 -14.06 6.40 -0.26
N PRO A 122 -13.06 6.12 -1.13
CA PRO A 122 -13.24 6.22 -2.58
C PRO A 122 -14.21 5.17 -3.14
N GLU A 123 -14.25 3.96 -2.57
CA GLU A 123 -15.16 2.88 -2.99
C GLU A 123 -16.64 3.24 -2.76
N LEU A 124 -16.94 4.03 -1.72
CA LEU A 124 -18.27 4.57 -1.45
C LEU A 124 -18.58 5.85 -2.21
N GLY A 125 -17.64 6.36 -3.01
CA GLY A 125 -17.81 7.62 -3.75
C GLY A 125 -17.76 8.88 -2.88
N LEU A 126 -17.28 8.77 -1.63
CA LEU A 126 -17.18 9.87 -0.65
C LEU A 126 -15.85 10.63 -0.72
N ALA A 127 -15.05 10.41 -1.77
CA ALA A 127 -13.70 10.99 -1.87
C ALA A 127 -13.70 12.53 -1.89
N GLU A 128 -14.66 13.18 -2.56
CA GLU A 128 -14.79 14.64 -2.60
C GLU A 128 -15.23 15.19 -1.25
N PHE A 129 -16.25 14.60 -0.64
CA PHE A 129 -16.70 14.99 0.70
C PHE A 129 -15.62 14.84 1.77
N ALA A 130 -14.79 13.82 1.66
CA ALA A 130 -13.67 13.59 2.58
C ALA A 130 -12.54 14.61 2.41
N LYS A 131 -12.34 15.14 1.20
CA LYS A 131 -11.40 16.25 0.95
C LYS A 131 -11.91 17.55 1.56
N ASP A 132 -13.16 17.89 1.34
CA ASP A 132 -13.79 19.13 1.85
C ASP A 132 -13.88 19.13 3.38
N ALA A 133 -14.13 17.96 3.99
CA ALA A 133 -14.17 17.79 5.43
C ALA A 133 -12.78 17.68 6.09
N GLY A 134 -11.68 17.71 5.31
CA GLY A 134 -10.31 17.56 5.82
C GLY A 134 -10.00 16.19 6.43
N VAL A 135 -10.90 15.23 6.33
CA VAL A 135 -10.77 13.89 6.91
C VAL A 135 -9.85 12.98 6.07
N SER A 136 -9.62 13.35 4.82
CA SER A 136 -8.69 12.65 3.92
C SER A 136 -7.30 12.41 4.53
N HIS A 137 -6.87 13.30 5.43
CA HIS A 137 -5.57 13.23 6.11
C HIS A 137 -5.67 12.76 7.57
N GLY A 138 -6.88 12.40 8.04
CA GLY A 138 -7.15 11.99 9.42
C GLY A 138 -6.67 10.56 9.74
N THR A 139 -6.75 10.23 11.03
CA THR A 139 -6.52 8.86 11.55
C THR A 139 -7.55 7.88 11.00
N SER A 140 -7.18 6.60 10.86
CA SER A 140 -8.08 5.55 10.37
C SER A 140 -9.38 5.46 11.18
N VAL A 141 -9.33 5.74 12.49
CA VAL A 141 -10.51 5.81 13.36
C VAL A 141 -11.42 6.99 12.98
N GLY A 142 -10.83 8.16 12.70
CA GLY A 142 -11.57 9.33 12.23
C GLY A 142 -12.26 9.09 10.88
N LYS A 143 -11.58 8.40 9.98
CA LYS A 143 -12.13 7.99 8.68
C LYS A 143 -13.29 7.02 8.84
N LEU A 144 -13.17 6.05 9.75
CA LEU A 144 -14.26 5.12 10.04
C LEU A 144 -15.48 5.84 10.62
N ALA A 145 -15.28 6.75 11.58
CA ALA A 145 -16.35 7.57 12.15
C ALA A 145 -17.03 8.45 11.08
N PHE A 146 -16.24 8.99 10.14
CA PHE A 146 -16.75 9.75 9.00
C PHE A 146 -17.63 8.87 8.09
N ILE A 147 -17.20 7.68 7.75
CA ILE A 147 -17.97 6.73 6.93
C ILE A 147 -19.30 6.36 7.59
N VAL A 148 -19.30 6.10 8.91
CA VAL A 148 -20.52 5.79 9.65
C VAL A 148 -21.48 6.99 9.67
N ARG A 149 -20.95 8.21 9.77
CA ARG A 149 -21.76 9.42 9.85
C ARG A 149 -22.34 9.87 8.52
N TYR A 150 -21.56 9.74 7.44
CA TYR A 150 -21.92 10.21 6.09
C TYR A 150 -22.26 9.06 5.12
N GLY A 151 -22.33 7.83 5.59
CA GLY A 151 -22.62 6.67 4.76
C GLY A 151 -23.99 6.68 4.08
N ARG A 152 -24.90 7.57 4.49
CA ARG A 152 -26.20 7.79 3.83
C ARG A 152 -26.10 8.64 2.55
N GLU A 153 -25.04 9.40 2.38
CA GLU A 153 -24.80 10.26 1.21
C GLU A 153 -23.89 9.58 0.19
N CYS A 154 -23.67 8.26 0.31
CA CYS A 154 -22.86 7.51 -0.62
C CYS A 154 -23.46 7.51 -2.03
N HIS A 155 -22.61 7.61 -3.04
CA HIS A 155 -23.01 7.49 -4.43
C HIS A 155 -23.42 6.03 -4.71
N ALA A 156 -24.72 5.76 -4.77
CA ALA A 156 -25.28 4.39 -4.88
C ALA A 156 -24.68 3.61 -6.06
N LEU A 157 -24.47 4.26 -7.21
CA LEU A 157 -23.86 3.66 -8.39
C LEU A 157 -22.43 3.17 -8.11
N THR A 158 -21.59 4.00 -7.50
CA THR A 158 -20.21 3.66 -7.18
C THR A 158 -20.15 2.51 -6.18
N ALA A 159 -20.96 2.57 -5.13
CA ALA A 159 -21.04 1.53 -4.11
C ALA A 159 -21.50 0.17 -4.69
N ILE A 160 -22.47 0.17 -5.61
CA ILE A 160 -22.94 -1.07 -6.26
C ILE A 160 -21.83 -1.66 -7.14
N VAL A 161 -21.17 -0.84 -7.96
CA VAL A 161 -20.08 -1.31 -8.84
C VAL A 161 -18.94 -1.88 -8.01
N SER A 162 -18.54 -1.22 -6.93
CA SER A 162 -17.49 -1.70 -6.02
C SER A 162 -17.87 -3.02 -5.35
N LEU A 163 -19.12 -3.12 -4.85
CA LEU A 163 -19.61 -4.34 -4.21
C LEU A 163 -19.66 -5.52 -5.20
N VAL A 164 -20.14 -5.29 -6.42
CA VAL A 164 -20.18 -6.31 -7.48
C VAL A 164 -18.77 -6.75 -7.83
N SER A 165 -17.84 -5.81 -8.06
CA SER A 165 -16.45 -6.13 -8.37
C SER A 165 -15.79 -6.93 -7.25
N PHE A 166 -15.99 -6.53 -5.99
CA PHE A 166 -15.49 -7.27 -4.84
C PHE A 166 -16.06 -8.70 -4.76
N SER A 167 -17.39 -8.85 -4.97
CA SER A 167 -18.05 -10.15 -4.96
C SER A 167 -17.52 -11.07 -6.06
N VAL A 168 -17.29 -10.54 -7.26
CA VAL A 168 -16.72 -11.29 -8.38
C VAL A 168 -15.31 -11.77 -8.05
N ILE A 169 -14.45 -10.88 -7.51
CA ILE A 169 -13.08 -11.25 -7.12
C ILE A 169 -13.08 -12.33 -6.03
N MET A 170 -13.95 -12.20 -5.02
CA MET A 170 -14.06 -13.19 -3.95
C MET A 170 -14.56 -14.54 -4.45
N LEU A 171 -15.51 -14.53 -5.39
CA LEU A 171 -16.02 -15.73 -6.01
C LEU A 171 -14.94 -16.46 -6.83
N PHE A 172 -14.18 -15.72 -7.64
CA PHE A 172 -13.03 -16.29 -8.37
C PHE A 172 -11.98 -16.86 -7.43
N ARG A 173 -11.63 -16.13 -6.36
CA ARG A 173 -10.69 -16.61 -5.35
C ARG A 173 -11.18 -17.91 -4.69
N PHE A 174 -12.46 -17.99 -4.36
CA PHE A 174 -13.07 -19.18 -3.78
C PHE A 174 -13.02 -20.38 -4.75
N VAL A 175 -13.42 -20.17 -6.01
CA VAL A 175 -13.39 -21.19 -7.04
C VAL A 175 -11.96 -21.71 -7.28
N ILE A 176 -10.98 -20.80 -7.40
CA ILE A 176 -9.57 -21.19 -7.57
C ILE A 176 -9.07 -21.96 -6.34
N SER A 177 -9.42 -21.53 -5.13
CA SER A 177 -9.02 -22.22 -3.90
C SER A 177 -9.59 -23.65 -3.84
N VAL A 178 -10.85 -23.81 -4.21
CA VAL A 178 -11.50 -25.14 -4.24
C VAL A 178 -10.89 -26.04 -5.31
N LEU A 179 -10.66 -25.51 -6.52
CA LEU A 179 -10.00 -26.26 -7.60
C LEU A 179 -8.56 -26.63 -7.23
N TYR A 180 -7.83 -25.75 -6.57
CA TYR A 180 -6.46 -26.02 -6.13
C TYR A 180 -6.40 -27.15 -5.10
N ILE A 181 -7.34 -27.18 -4.16
CA ILE A 181 -7.46 -28.27 -3.17
C ILE A 181 -7.82 -29.59 -3.86
N GLN A 182 -8.70 -29.57 -4.86
CA GLN A 182 -9.07 -30.78 -5.60
C GLN A 182 -7.93 -31.32 -6.48
N VAL A 183 -7.10 -30.47 -7.03
CA VAL A 183 -5.98 -30.86 -7.93
C VAL A 183 -4.74 -31.33 -7.16
N ILE A 184 -4.48 -30.77 -5.97
CA ILE A 184 -3.30 -31.12 -5.14
C ILE A 184 -3.64 -32.17 -4.06
N GLY A 185 -4.91 -32.36 -3.75
CA GLY A 185 -5.37 -33.38 -2.80
C GLY A 185 -5.42 -34.81 -3.38
N TYR A 186 -4.96 -34.98 -4.62
CA TYR A 186 -4.63 -36.24 -5.26
C TYR A 186 -3.09 -36.33 -5.37
#